data_c1d299d92846603fec538298352ae794
#
_entry.id   c1d299d92846603fec538298352ae794
#
_cell.length_a   1.000
_cell.length_b   1.000
_cell.length_c   1.000
_cell.angle_alpha   90.00
_cell.angle_beta   90.00
_cell.angle_gamma   90.00
#
_symmetry.space_group_name_H-M   'P 1'
#
loop_
_entity.id
_entity.type
_entity.pdbx_description
1 polymer ?
#
loop_
_entity_poly.entity_id
_entity_poly.type
_entity_poly.pdbx_seq_one_letter_code
_entity_poly.pdbx_strand_id
1 'polypeptide(L)'
;MGSRPIVGIITNEIVNFNGRQISHSTGKRYVKSVMEFADVVPVLIPSSIPSDNLDEILENIHGVLLTGGRANVEPHHYGGSKFPADEPIDPDRDRTVLNIIPKCVSKKMPIFGICRGIQEINVSFGGTLFYRVHQQDGKFDHRMPRNEDATLEEIFKLKHRVDFTDNSYFKELINKNNFVVNSLHGQGIDKLGNDLVVEANSEDGLIEAISIKNYPSFSIAVQWHAEYHPERKENFLNKKLFESFGKACLKYKS
;
A
#
# COMPACT_ATOMS: atom_id res chain seq x y z
N MET A 1 -15.54 -2.60 -27.88
CA MET A 1 -15.12 -2.26 -26.50
C MET A 1 -13.61 -2.48 -26.42
N GLY A 2 -12.82 -1.50 -26.01
CA GLY A 2 -11.36 -1.69 -25.80
C GLY A 2 -11.09 -2.74 -24.72
N SER A 3 -9.94 -3.45 -24.80
CA SER A 3 -9.55 -4.41 -23.76
C SER A 3 -9.29 -3.68 -22.45
N ARG A 4 -9.69 -4.30 -21.31
CA ARG A 4 -9.44 -3.76 -19.96
C ARG A 4 -7.93 -3.56 -19.72
N PRO A 5 -7.51 -2.56 -18.90
CA PRO A 5 -6.12 -2.42 -18.51
C PRO A 5 -5.66 -3.62 -17.68
N ILE A 6 -4.37 -3.93 -17.75
CA ILE A 6 -3.73 -4.97 -16.94
C ILE A 6 -3.02 -4.28 -15.77
N VAL A 7 -3.23 -4.78 -14.55
CA VAL A 7 -2.60 -4.25 -13.34
C VAL A 7 -1.75 -5.31 -12.67
N GLY A 8 -0.50 -4.96 -12.42
CA GLY A 8 0.43 -5.79 -11.64
C GLY A 8 0.16 -5.66 -10.15
N ILE A 9 -0.04 -6.78 -9.46
CA ILE A 9 -0.21 -6.84 -8.00
C ILE A 9 1.04 -7.48 -7.41
N ILE A 10 1.77 -6.73 -6.58
CA ILE A 10 2.95 -7.25 -5.89
C ILE A 10 2.55 -8.33 -4.90
N THR A 11 3.26 -9.45 -4.92
CA THR A 11 3.09 -10.54 -3.97
C THR A 11 3.98 -10.38 -2.75
N ASN A 12 3.69 -11.18 -1.72
CA ASN A 12 4.55 -11.44 -0.57
C ASN A 12 5.14 -12.84 -0.69
N GLU A 13 6.28 -13.06 -0.07
CA GLU A 13 6.77 -14.39 0.18
C GLU A 13 6.03 -15.03 1.36
N ILE A 14 5.61 -16.27 1.22
CA ILE A 14 5.01 -17.06 2.28
C ILE A 14 5.75 -18.37 2.40
N VAL A 15 6.11 -18.70 3.63
CA VAL A 15 6.74 -19.98 3.99
C VAL A 15 5.67 -20.94 4.48
N ASN A 16 5.47 -22.02 3.77
CA ASN A 16 4.48 -23.06 4.05
C ASN A 16 5.13 -24.39 4.43
N PHE A 17 4.33 -25.35 4.91
CA PHE A 17 4.76 -26.70 5.25
C PHE A 17 6.00 -26.75 6.16
N ASN A 18 5.96 -26.00 7.28
CA ASN A 18 7.06 -25.94 8.26
C ASN A 18 8.42 -25.56 7.62
N GLY A 19 8.44 -24.57 6.76
CA GLY A 19 9.67 -24.06 6.12
C GLY A 19 10.09 -24.79 4.84
N ARG A 20 9.32 -25.79 4.39
CA ARG A 20 9.71 -26.62 3.23
C ARG A 20 9.32 -26.04 1.89
N GLN A 21 8.37 -25.12 1.85
CA GLN A 21 7.91 -24.52 0.60
C GLN A 21 7.78 -23.00 0.74
N ILE A 22 8.48 -22.29 -0.11
CA ILE A 22 8.34 -20.85 -0.28
C ILE A 22 7.41 -20.60 -1.47
N SER A 23 6.43 -19.70 -1.29
CA SER A 23 5.46 -19.37 -2.33
C SER A 23 5.24 -17.87 -2.41
N HIS A 24 5.07 -17.34 -3.62
CA HIS A 24 4.60 -15.98 -3.81
C HIS A 24 3.09 -15.91 -3.73
N SER A 25 2.56 -15.05 -2.87
CA SER A 25 1.12 -14.94 -2.70
C SER A 25 0.65 -13.52 -2.39
N THR A 26 -0.62 -13.28 -2.60
CA THR A 26 -1.30 -12.05 -2.15
C THR A 26 -2.68 -12.40 -1.61
N GLY A 27 -3.21 -11.54 -0.74
CA GLY A 27 -4.57 -11.71 -0.22
C GLY A 27 -5.61 -11.65 -1.34
N LYS A 28 -6.52 -12.63 -1.39
CA LYS A 28 -7.62 -12.69 -2.38
C LYS A 28 -8.41 -11.37 -2.46
N ARG A 29 -8.48 -10.61 -1.37
CA ARG A 29 -9.19 -9.32 -1.30
C ARG A 29 -8.60 -8.27 -2.25
N TYR A 30 -7.27 -8.20 -2.38
CA TYR A 30 -6.62 -7.28 -3.33
C TYR A 30 -7.04 -7.59 -4.77
N VAL A 31 -6.95 -8.87 -5.16
CA VAL A 31 -7.35 -9.35 -6.49
C VAL A 31 -8.82 -9.03 -6.76
N LYS A 32 -9.71 -9.35 -5.79
CA LYS A 32 -11.14 -9.06 -5.90
C LYS A 32 -11.40 -7.56 -6.08
N SER A 33 -10.77 -6.71 -5.25
CA SER A 33 -11.02 -5.27 -5.27
C SER A 33 -10.60 -4.60 -6.58
N VAL A 34 -9.48 -4.98 -7.17
CA VAL A 34 -9.09 -4.42 -8.48
C VAL A 34 -9.97 -4.93 -9.61
N MET A 35 -10.43 -6.17 -9.56
CA MET A 35 -11.34 -6.71 -10.58
C MET A 35 -12.72 -6.05 -10.52
N GLU A 36 -13.30 -5.92 -9.32
CA GLU A 36 -14.69 -5.50 -9.13
C GLU A 36 -14.85 -3.97 -9.14
N PHE A 37 -13.86 -3.23 -8.63
CA PHE A 37 -14.01 -1.78 -8.44
C PHE A 37 -13.08 -0.94 -9.33
N ALA A 38 -11.92 -1.48 -9.76
CA ALA A 38 -11.06 -0.79 -10.72
C ALA A 38 -11.33 -1.21 -12.17
N ASP A 39 -12.11 -2.26 -12.42
CA ASP A 39 -12.42 -2.82 -13.75
C ASP A 39 -11.18 -3.14 -14.59
N VAL A 40 -10.21 -3.80 -13.98
CA VAL A 40 -8.94 -4.18 -14.59
C VAL A 40 -8.73 -5.69 -14.60
N VAL A 41 -7.75 -6.16 -15.38
CA VAL A 41 -7.27 -7.54 -15.36
C VAL A 41 -6.06 -7.63 -14.43
N PRO A 42 -6.14 -8.33 -13.28
CA PRO A 42 -5.00 -8.46 -12.38
C PRO A 42 -4.01 -9.51 -12.85
N VAL A 43 -2.72 -9.24 -12.71
CA VAL A 43 -1.63 -10.20 -12.82
C VAL A 43 -0.77 -10.12 -11.56
N LEU A 44 -0.33 -11.25 -11.04
CA LEU A 44 0.54 -11.27 -9.86
C LEU A 44 1.99 -11.06 -10.30
N ILE A 45 2.70 -10.15 -9.64
CA ILE A 45 4.12 -9.93 -9.83
C ILE A 45 4.85 -10.61 -8.67
N PRO A 46 5.67 -11.66 -8.93
CA PRO A 46 6.48 -12.28 -7.89
C PRO A 46 7.41 -11.28 -7.19
N SER A 47 7.61 -11.42 -5.89
CA SER A 47 8.46 -10.53 -5.11
C SER A 47 9.97 -10.80 -5.26
N SER A 48 10.38 -11.81 -6.05
CA SER A 48 11.78 -12.17 -6.26
C SER A 48 12.27 -11.94 -7.70
N ILE A 49 11.69 -10.96 -8.40
CA ILE A 49 12.07 -10.69 -9.80
C ILE A 49 13.38 -9.91 -9.84
N PRO A 50 14.36 -10.36 -10.68
CA PRO A 50 15.54 -9.56 -10.97
C PRO A 50 15.20 -8.18 -11.54
N SER A 51 15.96 -7.16 -11.17
CA SER A 51 15.72 -5.77 -11.59
C SER A 51 15.67 -5.58 -13.11
N ASP A 52 16.45 -6.38 -13.85
CA ASP A 52 16.54 -6.30 -15.31
C ASP A 52 15.26 -6.77 -16.02
N ASN A 53 14.48 -7.66 -15.37
CA ASN A 53 13.23 -8.17 -15.93
C ASN A 53 12.02 -7.26 -15.59
N LEU A 54 12.19 -6.28 -14.71
CA LEU A 54 11.09 -5.39 -14.30
C LEU A 54 10.60 -4.51 -15.45
N ASP A 55 11.48 -4.07 -16.34
CA ASP A 55 11.09 -3.22 -17.47
C ASP A 55 10.17 -3.96 -18.44
N GLU A 56 10.46 -5.23 -18.76
CA GLU A 56 9.62 -6.06 -19.62
C GLU A 56 8.22 -6.27 -19.02
N ILE A 57 8.14 -6.44 -17.69
CA ILE A 57 6.84 -6.55 -17.01
C ILE A 57 6.10 -5.23 -17.10
N LEU A 58 6.76 -4.10 -16.80
CA LEU A 58 6.15 -2.78 -16.80
C LEU A 58 5.67 -2.33 -18.19
N GLU A 59 6.28 -2.82 -19.26
CA GLU A 59 5.83 -2.56 -20.63
C GLU A 59 4.51 -3.25 -20.99
N ASN A 60 4.14 -4.29 -20.24
CA ASN A 60 2.95 -5.10 -20.50
C ASN A 60 1.79 -4.84 -19.52
N ILE A 61 1.96 -3.91 -18.56
CA ILE A 61 0.94 -3.55 -17.57
C ILE A 61 0.66 -2.05 -17.59
N HIS A 62 -0.45 -1.65 -16.99
CA HIS A 62 -0.95 -0.26 -17.06
C HIS A 62 -1.11 0.40 -15.69
N GLY A 63 -0.66 -0.27 -14.63
CA GLY A 63 -0.62 0.21 -13.27
C GLY A 63 -0.09 -0.85 -12.31
N VAL A 64 0.35 -0.42 -11.13
CA VAL A 64 0.89 -1.31 -10.10
C VAL A 64 0.15 -1.09 -8.79
N LEU A 65 -0.28 -2.19 -8.15
CA LEU A 65 -0.79 -2.23 -6.78
C LEU A 65 0.29 -2.82 -5.86
N LEU A 66 0.77 -2.01 -4.92
CA LEU A 66 1.65 -2.42 -3.83
C LEU A 66 0.77 -2.85 -2.65
N THR A 67 0.76 -4.13 -2.35
CA THR A 67 -0.12 -4.71 -1.33
C THR A 67 0.43 -4.53 0.09
N GLY A 68 -0.41 -4.72 1.10
CA GLY A 68 0.03 -4.95 2.47
C GLY A 68 0.82 -6.25 2.61
N GLY A 69 1.51 -6.38 3.75
CA GLY A 69 2.30 -7.56 4.08
C GLY A 69 2.54 -7.65 5.59
N ARG A 70 2.81 -8.85 6.09
CA ARG A 70 3.16 -9.06 7.52
C ARG A 70 4.61 -8.69 7.82
N ALA A 71 5.49 -8.89 6.84
CA ALA A 71 6.89 -8.55 6.95
C ALA A 71 7.09 -7.03 7.00
N ASN A 72 7.98 -6.57 7.84
CA ASN A 72 8.40 -5.18 7.91
C ASN A 72 9.37 -4.85 6.77
N VAL A 73 9.40 -3.58 6.34
CA VAL A 73 10.47 -3.07 5.47
C VAL A 73 11.77 -3.05 6.25
N GLU A 74 12.84 -3.62 5.70
CA GLU A 74 14.10 -3.75 6.40
C GLU A 74 14.75 -2.39 6.74
N PRO A 75 15.33 -2.27 7.96
CA PRO A 75 15.77 -0.98 8.49
C PRO A 75 16.94 -0.37 7.72
N HIS A 76 17.77 -1.16 7.04
CA HIS A 76 18.90 -0.64 6.27
C HIS A 76 18.47 0.20 5.06
N HIS A 77 17.25 0.03 4.55
CA HIS A 77 16.72 0.82 3.44
C HIS A 77 16.37 2.27 3.83
N TYR A 78 16.17 2.56 5.12
CA TYR A 78 15.80 3.91 5.60
C TYR A 78 16.67 4.39 6.77
N GLY A 79 17.83 3.74 7.01
CA GLY A 79 18.74 4.11 8.08
C GLY A 79 18.25 3.80 9.50
N GLY A 80 17.31 2.87 9.64
CA GLY A 80 16.77 2.42 10.91
C GLY A 80 17.72 1.48 11.67
N SER A 81 17.47 1.31 12.98
CA SER A 81 18.20 0.37 13.81
C SER A 81 17.85 -1.08 13.44
N LYS A 82 18.84 -1.99 13.58
CA LYS A 82 18.65 -3.40 13.29
C LYS A 82 17.49 -4.01 14.10
N PHE A 83 16.65 -4.78 13.45
CA PHE A 83 15.55 -5.51 14.07
C PHE A 83 16.03 -6.68 14.92
N PRO A 84 15.23 -7.15 15.90
CA PRO A 84 15.38 -8.46 16.51
C PRO A 84 15.44 -9.57 15.45
N ALA A 85 16.12 -10.66 15.76
CA ALA A 85 16.35 -11.75 14.80
C ALA A 85 15.07 -12.51 14.39
N ASP A 86 14.01 -12.41 15.19
CA ASP A 86 12.71 -13.04 14.98
C ASP A 86 11.69 -12.11 14.31
N GLU A 87 12.09 -10.88 13.96
CA GLU A 87 11.20 -9.94 13.28
C GLU A 87 10.96 -10.38 11.83
N PRO A 88 9.71 -10.51 11.39
CA PRO A 88 9.41 -10.88 10.01
C PRO A 88 9.90 -9.82 9.00
N ILE A 89 10.73 -10.25 8.07
CA ILE A 89 11.22 -9.45 6.93
C ILE A 89 10.97 -10.19 5.62
N ASP A 90 11.00 -9.47 4.50
CA ASP A 90 10.87 -10.03 3.14
C ASP A 90 11.87 -9.29 2.23
N PRO A 91 13.18 -9.69 2.27
CA PRO A 91 14.23 -8.99 1.54
C PRO A 91 14.05 -9.01 0.02
N ASP A 92 13.45 -10.07 -0.51
CA ASP A 92 13.17 -10.20 -1.93
C ASP A 92 12.10 -9.20 -2.38
N ARG A 93 11.08 -9.03 -1.56
CA ARG A 93 10.06 -8.01 -1.80
C ARG A 93 10.63 -6.60 -1.68
N ASP A 94 11.41 -6.30 -0.66
CA ASP A 94 12.06 -4.99 -0.51
C ASP A 94 12.89 -4.66 -1.76
N ARG A 95 13.75 -5.60 -2.18
CA ARG A 95 14.55 -5.42 -3.39
C ARG A 95 13.69 -5.18 -4.63
N THR A 96 12.65 -5.98 -4.84
CA THR A 96 11.79 -5.87 -6.02
C THR A 96 11.01 -4.55 -6.01
N VAL A 97 10.38 -4.20 -4.89
CA VAL A 97 9.49 -3.04 -4.82
C VAL A 97 10.27 -1.73 -4.85
N LEU A 98 11.40 -1.63 -4.14
CA LEU A 98 12.24 -0.43 -4.17
C LEU A 98 12.90 -0.20 -5.55
N ASN A 99 13.00 -1.22 -6.41
CA ASN A 99 13.39 -1.07 -7.80
C ASN A 99 12.21 -0.75 -8.75
N ILE A 100 11.01 -1.29 -8.48
CA ILE A 100 9.85 -1.08 -9.36
C ILE A 100 9.25 0.33 -9.22
N ILE A 101 9.22 0.90 -7.99
CA ILE A 101 8.66 2.23 -7.73
C ILE A 101 9.32 3.32 -8.60
N PRO A 102 10.65 3.50 -8.63
CA PRO A 102 11.30 4.51 -9.48
C PRO A 102 11.00 4.32 -10.96
N LYS A 103 10.92 3.08 -11.43
CA LYS A 103 10.58 2.75 -12.82
C LYS A 103 9.13 3.15 -13.15
N CYS A 104 8.17 2.85 -12.27
CA CYS A 104 6.79 3.30 -12.42
C CYS A 104 6.70 4.82 -12.45
N VAL A 105 7.44 5.51 -11.56
CA VAL A 105 7.48 6.98 -11.51
C VAL A 105 8.03 7.56 -12.82
N SER A 106 9.13 7.04 -13.33
CA SER A 106 9.73 7.50 -14.61
C SER A 106 8.78 7.30 -15.80
N LYS A 107 8.02 6.20 -15.80
CA LYS A 107 7.01 5.89 -16.82
C LYS A 107 5.67 6.63 -16.58
N LYS A 108 5.51 7.38 -15.50
CA LYS A 108 4.26 8.04 -15.11
C LYS A 108 3.08 7.06 -14.96
N MET A 109 3.39 5.82 -14.59
CA MET A 109 2.43 4.73 -14.45
C MET A 109 1.60 4.89 -13.17
N PRO A 110 0.28 4.63 -13.20
CA PRO A 110 -0.54 4.63 -11.98
C PRO A 110 0.01 3.68 -10.92
N ILE A 111 0.17 4.18 -9.69
CA ILE A 111 0.62 3.42 -8.53
C ILE A 111 -0.40 3.56 -7.40
N PHE A 112 -0.81 2.43 -6.82
CA PHE A 112 -1.61 2.40 -5.61
C PHE A 112 -0.89 1.62 -4.52
N GLY A 113 -0.62 2.25 -3.36
CA GLY A 113 0.01 1.63 -2.19
C GLY A 113 -1.00 1.37 -1.08
N ILE A 114 -0.99 0.17 -0.47
CA ILE A 114 -1.84 -0.20 0.66
C ILE A 114 -0.98 -0.76 1.79
N CYS A 115 -1.11 -0.24 3.00
CA CYS A 115 -0.43 -0.63 4.23
C CYS A 115 1.11 -0.64 4.03
N ARG A 116 1.75 -1.80 3.83
CA ARG A 116 3.18 -1.85 3.53
C ARG A 116 3.53 -1.03 2.28
N GLY A 117 2.65 -0.97 1.29
CA GLY A 117 2.86 -0.20 0.06
C GLY A 117 3.10 1.30 0.26
N ILE A 118 2.44 1.94 1.22
CA ILE A 118 2.73 3.35 1.55
C ILE A 118 4.13 3.50 2.16
N GLN A 119 4.54 2.55 2.99
CA GLN A 119 5.86 2.54 3.64
C GLN A 119 6.97 2.35 2.59
N GLU A 120 6.77 1.42 1.65
CA GLU A 120 7.68 1.17 0.52
C GLU A 120 7.83 2.42 -0.38
N ILE A 121 6.73 3.12 -0.69
CA ILE A 121 6.78 4.39 -1.44
C ILE A 121 7.56 5.43 -0.63
N ASN A 122 7.25 5.62 0.65
CA ASN A 122 7.96 6.60 1.48
C ASN A 122 9.47 6.35 1.51
N VAL A 123 9.90 5.10 1.70
CA VAL A 123 11.32 4.71 1.72
C VAL A 123 11.96 4.92 0.35
N SER A 124 11.28 4.58 -0.73
CA SER A 124 11.78 4.80 -2.10
C SER A 124 12.04 6.28 -2.43
N PHE A 125 11.37 7.19 -1.74
CA PHE A 125 11.55 8.64 -1.83
C PHE A 125 12.47 9.21 -0.73
N GLY A 126 13.20 8.35 -0.01
CA GLY A 126 14.18 8.73 1.02
C GLY A 126 13.58 9.09 2.38
N GLY A 127 12.34 8.73 2.63
CA GLY A 127 11.69 8.87 3.93
C GLY A 127 12.12 7.77 4.91
N THR A 128 11.75 7.95 6.19
CA THR A 128 12.06 6.99 7.27
C THR A 128 10.78 6.43 7.89
N LEU A 129 10.92 5.32 8.63
CA LEU A 129 9.81 4.63 9.29
C LEU A 129 10.05 4.50 10.79
N PHE A 130 9.02 4.70 11.58
CA PHE A 130 8.95 4.13 12.92
C PHE A 130 8.88 2.63 12.82
N TYR A 131 9.81 1.92 13.47
CA TYR A 131 9.78 0.45 13.55
C TYR A 131 8.54 -0.04 14.30
N ARG A 132 8.19 0.61 15.41
CA ARG A 132 7.03 0.27 16.26
C ARG A 132 6.30 1.55 16.66
N VAL A 133 5.29 1.92 15.90
CA VAL A 133 4.48 3.13 16.14
C VAL A 133 3.94 3.17 17.56
N HIS A 134 3.40 2.04 18.07
CA HIS A 134 2.83 1.93 19.43
C HIS A 134 3.83 2.13 20.58
N GLN A 135 5.12 2.25 20.28
CA GLN A 135 6.17 2.58 21.26
C GLN A 135 6.61 4.03 21.21
N GLN A 136 6.03 4.83 20.31
CA GLN A 136 6.30 6.26 20.21
C GLN A 136 5.35 7.03 21.12
N ASP A 137 5.88 8.04 21.83
CA ASP A 137 5.09 8.87 22.73
C ASP A 137 3.95 9.56 21.97
N GLY A 138 2.75 9.50 22.53
CA GLY A 138 1.56 10.12 21.96
C GLY A 138 0.93 9.38 20.76
N LYS A 139 1.48 8.23 20.34
CA LYS A 139 0.90 7.43 19.26
C LYS A 139 -0.04 6.34 19.76
N PHE A 140 -1.06 6.04 18.97
CA PHE A 140 -1.99 4.94 19.21
C PHE A 140 -1.34 3.58 18.97
N ASP A 141 -1.96 2.51 19.48
CA ASP A 141 -1.63 1.16 19.05
C ASP A 141 -2.37 0.83 17.75
N HIS A 142 -1.68 1.00 16.62
CA HIS A 142 -2.18 0.76 15.28
C HIS A 142 -2.21 -0.71 14.86
N ARG A 143 -1.70 -1.62 15.70
CA ARG A 143 -1.62 -3.05 15.36
C ARG A 143 -2.98 -3.73 15.39
N MET A 144 -3.07 -4.83 14.66
CA MET A 144 -4.19 -5.76 14.73
C MET A 144 -4.38 -6.29 16.17
N PRO A 145 -5.58 -6.72 16.55
CA PRO A 145 -5.81 -7.39 17.82
C PRO A 145 -4.84 -8.58 18.02
N ARG A 146 -4.36 -8.76 19.26
CA ARG A 146 -3.45 -9.87 19.60
C ARG A 146 -4.18 -11.18 19.88
N ASN A 147 -5.52 -11.19 19.84
CA ASN A 147 -6.30 -12.38 20.01
C ASN A 147 -6.19 -13.27 18.76
N GLU A 148 -5.63 -14.45 18.89
CA GLU A 148 -5.49 -15.42 17.79
C GLU A 148 -6.83 -15.93 17.27
N ASP A 149 -7.88 -15.90 18.10
CA ASP A 149 -9.24 -16.28 17.72
C ASP A 149 -10.06 -15.12 17.12
N ALA A 150 -9.45 -13.94 16.93
CA ALA A 150 -10.14 -12.79 16.38
C ALA A 150 -10.62 -13.07 14.94
N THR A 151 -11.89 -12.83 14.71
CA THR A 151 -12.50 -12.93 13.37
C THR A 151 -11.95 -11.86 12.42
N LEU A 152 -12.08 -12.07 11.12
CA LEU A 152 -11.68 -11.05 10.15
C LEU A 152 -12.43 -9.72 10.34
N GLU A 153 -13.69 -9.76 10.77
CA GLU A 153 -14.48 -8.57 11.10
C GLU A 153 -13.87 -7.78 12.27
N GLU A 154 -13.42 -8.46 13.31
CA GLU A 154 -12.76 -7.83 14.46
C GLU A 154 -11.38 -7.27 14.09
N ILE A 155 -10.62 -8.00 13.27
CA ILE A 155 -9.28 -7.58 12.81
C ILE A 155 -9.38 -6.31 11.95
N PHE A 156 -10.32 -6.25 11.02
CA PHE A 156 -10.48 -5.12 10.08
C PHE A 156 -11.53 -4.10 10.53
N LYS A 157 -11.96 -4.15 11.77
CA LYS A 157 -12.90 -3.17 12.35
C LYS A 157 -12.36 -1.74 12.16
N LEU A 158 -13.26 -0.80 11.83
CA LEU A 158 -12.93 0.62 11.81
C LEU A 158 -12.44 1.05 13.20
N LYS A 159 -11.32 1.77 13.27
CA LYS A 159 -10.55 1.96 14.50
C LYS A 159 -10.35 3.43 14.88
N HIS A 160 -9.95 4.26 13.94
CA HIS A 160 -9.67 5.68 14.18
C HIS A 160 -10.05 6.53 12.98
N ARG A 161 -10.16 7.83 13.21
CA ARG A 161 -10.38 8.83 12.18
C ARG A 161 -9.04 9.24 11.56
N VAL A 162 -9.09 9.51 10.25
CA VAL A 162 -8.03 10.23 9.53
C VAL A 162 -8.60 11.57 9.07
N ASP A 163 -7.85 12.65 9.33
CA ASP A 163 -8.19 14.01 8.93
C ASP A 163 -7.40 14.33 7.64
N PHE A 164 -8.11 14.82 6.63
CA PHE A 164 -7.52 15.16 5.33
C PHE A 164 -6.85 16.53 5.37
N THR A 165 -5.70 16.66 4.75
CA THR A 165 -5.00 17.96 4.60
C THR A 165 -5.78 18.91 3.71
N ASP A 166 -5.46 20.22 3.70
CA ASP A 166 -6.28 21.23 3.04
C ASP A 166 -6.45 21.01 1.52
N ASN A 167 -5.41 20.57 0.83
CA ASN A 167 -5.43 20.30 -0.61
C ASN A 167 -5.45 18.79 -0.91
N SER A 168 -5.99 17.99 0.01
CA SER A 168 -6.01 16.55 -0.14
C SER A 168 -6.87 16.09 -1.31
N TYR A 169 -6.33 15.15 -2.08
CA TYR A 169 -7.07 14.40 -3.11
C TYR A 169 -8.38 13.80 -2.58
N PHE A 170 -8.41 13.39 -1.31
CA PHE A 170 -9.61 12.80 -0.71
C PHE A 170 -10.73 13.81 -0.50
N LYS A 171 -10.41 15.08 -0.19
CA LYS A 171 -11.44 16.14 -0.08
C LYS A 171 -12.18 16.33 -1.40
N GLU A 172 -11.44 16.36 -2.51
CA GLU A 172 -12.05 16.46 -3.83
C GLU A 172 -12.85 15.21 -4.19
N LEU A 173 -12.33 14.02 -3.83
CA LEU A 173 -12.92 12.75 -4.20
C LEU A 173 -14.27 12.47 -3.52
N ILE A 174 -14.43 12.85 -2.24
CA ILE A 174 -15.63 12.51 -1.45
C ILE A 174 -16.34 13.69 -0.80
N ASN A 175 -15.86 14.92 -0.98
CA ASN A 175 -16.41 16.14 -0.39
C ASN A 175 -16.59 16.04 1.14
N LYS A 176 -15.54 15.55 1.84
CA LYS A 176 -15.45 15.45 3.31
C LYS A 176 -14.08 15.87 3.79
N ASN A 177 -13.96 16.20 5.08
CA ASN A 177 -12.70 16.59 5.70
C ASN A 177 -12.00 15.42 6.42
N ASN A 178 -12.69 14.31 6.62
CA ASN A 178 -12.17 13.16 7.36
C ASN A 178 -12.88 11.87 6.96
N PHE A 179 -12.33 10.75 7.43
CA PHE A 179 -12.89 9.43 7.25
C PHE A 179 -12.46 8.51 8.41
N VAL A 180 -13.23 7.45 8.70
CA VAL A 180 -12.86 6.45 9.71
C VAL A 180 -12.32 5.22 9.00
N VAL A 181 -11.15 4.72 9.45
CA VAL A 181 -10.43 3.63 8.81
C VAL A 181 -10.10 2.48 9.76
N ASN A 182 -9.80 1.31 9.22
CA ASN A 182 -9.20 0.21 9.97
C ASN A 182 -7.69 0.46 10.16
N SER A 183 -7.05 -0.29 11.08
CA SER A 183 -5.63 -0.13 11.34
C SER A 183 -5.01 -1.43 11.83
N LEU A 184 -4.00 -1.94 11.11
CA LEU A 184 -3.40 -3.26 11.29
C LEU A 184 -1.87 -3.27 11.11
N HIS A 185 -1.17 -2.18 11.43
CA HIS A 185 0.25 -2.05 11.12
C HIS A 185 1.11 -1.74 12.37
N GLY A 186 2.33 -2.23 12.38
CA GLY A 186 3.33 -1.95 13.42
C GLY A 186 4.28 -0.82 13.01
N GLN A 187 4.74 -0.84 11.75
CA GLN A 187 5.51 0.25 11.17
C GLN A 187 4.60 1.39 10.69
N GLY A 188 5.12 2.60 10.60
CA GLY A 188 4.46 3.77 10.04
C GLY A 188 5.48 4.83 9.64
N ILE A 189 5.07 5.83 8.88
CA ILE A 189 5.96 6.90 8.43
C ILE A 189 6.42 7.75 9.62
N ASP A 190 7.75 7.90 9.77
CA ASP A 190 8.40 8.83 10.70
C ASP A 190 8.70 10.16 10.00
N LYS A 191 9.53 10.13 8.95
CA LYS A 191 9.81 11.29 8.10
C LYS A 191 9.32 11.04 6.70
N LEU A 192 8.59 12.02 6.17
CA LEU A 192 8.11 11.97 4.80
C LEU A 192 9.27 12.03 3.81
N GLY A 193 9.23 11.20 2.78
CA GLY A 193 10.18 11.23 1.68
C GLY A 193 10.09 12.52 0.85
N ASN A 194 11.15 12.81 0.10
CA ASN A 194 11.18 13.96 -0.80
C ASN A 194 10.11 13.83 -1.89
N ASP A 195 9.57 14.96 -2.35
CA ASP A 195 8.54 14.99 -3.40
C ASP A 195 7.27 14.17 -3.11
N LEU A 196 7.00 13.86 -1.86
CA LEU A 196 5.72 13.34 -1.40
C LEU A 196 4.88 14.43 -0.75
N VAL A 197 3.57 14.23 -0.75
CA VAL A 197 2.57 15.11 -0.12
C VAL A 197 1.77 14.27 0.87
N VAL A 198 1.55 14.82 2.06
CA VAL A 198 0.63 14.23 3.04
C VAL A 198 -0.81 14.51 2.62
N GLU A 199 -1.57 13.45 2.45
CA GLU A 199 -3.00 13.52 2.10
C GLU A 199 -3.90 13.40 3.34
N ALA A 200 -3.48 12.60 4.33
CA ALA A 200 -4.23 12.42 5.57
C ALA A 200 -3.31 12.06 6.76
N ASN A 201 -3.72 12.51 7.95
CA ASN A 201 -3.12 12.12 9.23
C ASN A 201 -4.18 11.51 10.14
N SER A 202 -3.78 10.54 10.97
CA SER A 202 -4.61 10.07 12.09
C SER A 202 -4.71 11.09 13.21
N GLU A 203 -5.60 10.88 14.16
CA GLU A 203 -5.82 11.76 15.31
C GLU A 203 -4.59 11.90 16.22
N ASP A 204 -3.67 10.94 16.20
CA ASP A 204 -2.38 10.97 16.90
C ASP A 204 -1.25 11.59 16.06
N GLY A 205 -1.58 12.14 14.89
CA GLY A 205 -0.66 12.81 13.98
C GLY A 205 0.25 11.87 13.18
N LEU A 206 -0.05 10.55 13.14
CA LEU A 206 0.66 9.64 12.23
C LEU A 206 0.20 9.89 10.79
N ILE A 207 1.14 9.88 9.84
CA ILE A 207 0.82 9.99 8.41
C ILE A 207 0.13 8.70 7.96
N GLU A 208 -1.08 8.83 7.46
CA GLU A 208 -1.94 7.71 7.06
C GLU A 208 -2.20 7.64 5.55
N ALA A 209 -1.94 8.73 4.82
CA ALA A 209 -2.00 8.71 3.36
C ALA A 209 -1.05 9.73 2.74
N ILE A 210 -0.50 9.35 1.58
CA ILE A 210 0.41 10.18 0.81
C ILE A 210 0.11 10.09 -0.69
N SER A 211 0.60 11.09 -1.44
CA SER A 211 0.70 11.07 -2.91
C SER A 211 2.07 11.58 -3.37
N ILE A 212 2.40 11.35 -4.63
CA ILE A 212 3.60 11.91 -5.26
C ILE A 212 3.27 13.32 -5.76
N LYS A 213 4.06 14.30 -5.38
CA LYS A 213 3.87 15.71 -5.71
C LYS A 213 3.88 15.93 -7.22
N ASN A 214 2.88 16.66 -7.73
CA ASN A 214 2.74 17.00 -9.14
C ASN A 214 2.78 15.79 -10.09
N TYR A 215 2.36 14.62 -9.62
CA TYR A 215 2.36 13.42 -10.44
C TYR A 215 1.21 13.45 -11.45
N PRO A 216 1.48 13.18 -12.75
CA PRO A 216 0.46 13.37 -13.80
C PRO A 216 -0.55 12.22 -13.87
N SER A 217 -0.45 11.23 -13.00
CA SER A 217 -1.30 10.05 -12.93
C SER A 217 -1.74 9.78 -11.49
N PHE A 218 -2.41 8.65 -11.24
CA PHE A 218 -2.79 8.22 -9.89
C PHE A 218 -1.56 7.72 -9.11
N SER A 219 -1.31 8.28 -7.93
CA SER A 219 -0.16 7.92 -7.08
C SER A 219 -0.52 7.96 -5.59
N ILE A 220 -1.70 7.48 -5.25
CA ILE A 220 -2.17 7.47 -3.85
C ILE A 220 -1.64 6.24 -3.12
N ALA A 221 -1.21 6.45 -1.88
CA ALA A 221 -0.94 5.36 -0.96
C ALA A 221 -1.59 5.61 0.40
N VAL A 222 -2.11 4.56 1.01
CA VAL A 222 -2.86 4.59 2.27
C VAL A 222 -2.29 3.57 3.25
N GLN A 223 -2.28 3.91 4.55
CA GLN A 223 -1.76 3.03 5.58
C GLN A 223 -2.81 1.99 6.03
N TRP A 224 -4.08 2.33 5.93
CA TRP A 224 -5.17 1.40 6.20
C TRP A 224 -5.38 0.37 5.08
N HIS A 225 -6.15 -0.67 5.34
CA HIS A 225 -6.49 -1.72 4.39
C HIS A 225 -7.74 -1.36 3.59
N ALA A 226 -7.53 -0.65 2.49
CA ALA A 226 -8.60 -0.20 1.60
C ALA A 226 -9.28 -1.34 0.82
N GLU A 227 -8.62 -2.50 0.70
CA GLU A 227 -9.14 -3.68 0.03
C GLU A 227 -10.17 -4.46 0.85
N TYR A 228 -10.36 -4.09 2.13
CA TYR A 228 -11.33 -4.79 2.98
C TYR A 228 -12.73 -4.26 2.77
N HIS A 229 -13.58 -5.04 2.12
CA HIS A 229 -14.99 -4.76 1.84
C HIS A 229 -15.27 -3.34 1.30
N PRO A 230 -14.68 -2.92 0.15
CA PRO A 230 -14.94 -1.61 -0.44
C PRO A 230 -16.41 -1.39 -0.82
N GLU A 231 -17.18 -2.47 -1.02
CA GLU A 231 -18.61 -2.44 -1.34
C GLU A 231 -19.49 -1.95 -0.18
N ARG A 232 -19.01 -2.01 1.06
CA ARG A 232 -19.78 -1.56 2.22
C ARG A 232 -19.91 -0.04 2.25
N LYS A 233 -21.08 0.44 2.69
CA LYS A 233 -21.39 1.87 2.74
C LYS A 233 -20.37 2.66 3.59
N GLU A 234 -19.95 2.10 4.72
CA GLU A 234 -18.94 2.71 5.61
C GLU A 234 -17.55 2.80 4.98
N ASN A 235 -17.27 2.00 3.95
CA ASN A 235 -15.99 1.93 3.24
C ASN A 235 -16.03 2.63 1.86
N PHE A 236 -17.00 3.52 1.61
CA PHE A 236 -17.21 4.09 0.28
C PHE A 236 -16.01 4.86 -0.28
N LEU A 237 -15.16 5.44 0.57
CA LEU A 237 -13.89 6.06 0.13
C LEU A 237 -12.98 5.02 -0.55
N ASN A 238 -12.86 3.83 0.05
CA ASN A 238 -12.02 2.76 -0.46
C ASN A 238 -12.47 2.33 -1.88
N LYS A 239 -13.79 2.19 -2.09
CA LYS A 239 -14.35 1.92 -3.42
C LYS A 239 -13.97 3.00 -4.42
N LYS A 240 -14.11 4.28 -4.02
CA LYS A 240 -13.74 5.43 -4.85
C LYS A 240 -12.26 5.44 -5.24
N LEU A 241 -11.38 5.02 -4.34
CA LEU A 241 -9.94 4.90 -4.62
C LEU A 241 -9.67 3.85 -5.70
N PHE A 242 -10.27 2.66 -5.62
CA PHE A 242 -10.13 1.64 -6.65
C PHE A 242 -10.73 2.10 -7.99
N GLU A 243 -11.90 2.74 -8.00
CA GLU A 243 -12.52 3.31 -9.21
C GLU A 243 -11.59 4.35 -9.87
N SER A 244 -10.96 5.22 -9.07
CA SER A 244 -10.04 6.25 -9.57
C SER A 244 -8.74 5.64 -10.11
N PHE A 245 -8.20 4.65 -9.42
CA PHE A 245 -7.04 3.88 -9.87
C PHE A 245 -7.30 3.21 -11.23
N GLY A 246 -8.45 2.52 -11.36
CA GLY A 246 -8.83 1.87 -12.61
C GLY A 246 -8.99 2.84 -13.78
N LYS A 247 -9.61 4.01 -13.54
CA LYS A 247 -9.71 5.08 -14.56
C LYS A 247 -8.33 5.59 -15.00
N ALA A 248 -7.39 5.74 -14.04
CA ALA A 248 -6.03 6.15 -14.36
C ALA A 248 -5.28 5.08 -15.18
N CYS A 249 -5.45 3.80 -14.83
CA CYS A 249 -4.89 2.69 -15.60
C CYS A 249 -5.45 2.63 -17.04
N LEU A 250 -6.75 2.88 -17.21
CA LEU A 250 -7.37 2.94 -18.53
C LEU A 250 -6.81 4.11 -19.37
N LYS A 251 -6.62 5.29 -18.76
CA LYS A 251 -6.03 6.45 -19.41
C LYS A 251 -4.55 6.21 -19.75
N TYR A 252 -3.80 5.52 -18.91
CA TYR A 252 -2.39 5.19 -19.16
C TYR A 252 -2.22 4.22 -20.31
N LYS A 253 -3.17 3.31 -20.50
CA LYS A 253 -3.19 2.35 -21.59
C LYS A 253 -3.47 2.99 -22.96
N SER A 254 -4.24 4.07 -23.03
CA SER A 254 -4.66 4.77 -24.25
C SER A 254 -3.56 5.64 -24.83
#